data_fb9e18dbfdb067688878ef3cc83beee8
#
_entry.id   fb9e18dbfdb067688878ef3cc83beee8
#
_cell.length_a   1.000
_cell.length_b   1.000
_cell.length_c   1.000
_cell.angle_alpha   90.00
_cell.angle_beta   90.00
_cell.angle_gamma   90.00
#
_symmetry.space_group_name_H-M   'P 1'
#
loop_
_entity.id
_entity.type
_entity.pdbx_description
1 polymer ?
#
loop_
_entity_poly.entity_id
_entity_poly.type
_entity_poly.pdbx_seq_one_letter_code
_entity_poly.pdbx_strand_id
1 'polypeptide(L)'
;MCEEIKPKLVVAGASAYARTIDFKFMAEVAHSVGAIFMVDMAHIAGIVAAGDHPSPFPYADIVTTTTHKTLRGPRGGVIMCKEKYAKDIDRAVFPGMQGGPLMHIIAAKAACFYEALQPEFKEYSHQIIKNAKALEESLKEEGFRLVTGGTDNHLLLIDVKSSCGITGKKAQRLLDEINITANKNAIPFDTCLLYTSPSPRDGLLS
;
A
#
# COMPACT_ATOMS: atom_id res chain seq x y z
N MET A 1 -24.10 0.40 -5.28
CA MET A 1 -23.10 -0.47 -5.98
C MET A 1 -22.96 -1.84 -5.31
N CYS A 2 -22.51 -2.00 -4.04
CA CYS A 2 -22.42 -3.35 -3.43
C CYS A 2 -23.76 -4.08 -3.35
N GLU A 3 -24.84 -3.37 -3.04
CA GLU A 3 -26.19 -3.92 -3.00
C GLU A 3 -26.69 -4.40 -4.37
N GLU A 4 -26.27 -3.76 -5.45
CA GLU A 4 -26.64 -4.10 -6.83
C GLU A 4 -25.80 -5.27 -7.36
N ILE A 5 -24.49 -5.22 -7.14
CA ILE A 5 -23.52 -6.20 -7.68
C ILE A 5 -23.47 -7.46 -6.82
N LYS A 6 -23.69 -7.34 -5.50
CA LYS A 6 -23.57 -8.41 -4.49
C LYS A 6 -22.23 -9.18 -4.64
N PRO A 7 -21.09 -8.50 -4.51
CA PRO A 7 -19.79 -9.14 -4.66
C PRO A 7 -19.59 -10.21 -3.59
N LYS A 8 -18.82 -11.24 -3.90
CA LYS A 8 -18.41 -12.26 -2.91
C LYS A 8 -17.23 -11.80 -2.06
N LEU A 9 -16.43 -10.87 -2.59
CA LEU A 9 -15.23 -10.32 -1.97
C LEU A 9 -15.16 -8.82 -2.25
N VAL A 10 -14.92 -8.04 -1.21
CA VAL A 10 -14.57 -6.61 -1.30
C VAL A 10 -13.13 -6.46 -0.84
N VAL A 11 -12.29 -5.80 -1.65
CA VAL A 11 -10.88 -5.57 -1.34
C VAL A 11 -10.65 -4.08 -1.11
N ALA A 12 -10.06 -3.74 0.03
CA ALA A 12 -9.53 -2.42 0.32
C ALA A 12 -8.01 -2.43 0.34
N GLY A 13 -7.41 -1.32 -0.01
CA GLY A 13 -5.96 -1.15 -0.05
C GLY A 13 -5.55 -0.41 -1.31
N ALA A 14 -4.35 0.14 -1.30
CA ALA A 14 -3.88 0.97 -2.40
C ALA A 14 -2.35 1.02 -2.46
N SER A 15 -1.84 1.23 -3.66
CA SER A 15 -0.41 1.45 -3.92
C SER A 15 -0.04 2.94 -4.00
N ALA A 16 -1.01 3.82 -4.23
CA ALA A 16 -0.78 5.24 -4.45
C ALA A 16 -1.89 6.12 -3.84
N TYR A 17 -2.42 5.73 -2.71
CA TYR A 17 -3.44 6.48 -1.99
C TYR A 17 -2.85 7.12 -0.74
N ALA A 18 -2.89 8.44 -0.68
CA ALA A 18 -2.21 9.22 0.34
C ALA A 18 -3.06 9.54 1.58
N ARG A 19 -4.30 9.08 1.65
CA ARG A 19 -5.22 9.36 2.78
C ARG A 19 -5.51 8.12 3.59
N THR A 20 -6.02 8.35 4.79
CA THR A 20 -6.52 7.28 5.67
C THR A 20 -7.70 6.56 5.03
N ILE A 21 -7.73 5.23 5.15
CA ILE A 21 -8.82 4.37 4.68
C ILE A 21 -9.74 4.06 5.86
N ASP A 22 -11.04 4.29 5.69
CA ASP A 22 -12.06 3.92 6.67
C ASP A 22 -12.42 2.43 6.53
N PHE A 23 -11.62 1.59 7.20
CA PHE A 23 -11.81 0.14 7.19
C PHE A 23 -13.13 -0.28 7.84
N LYS A 24 -13.60 0.47 8.83
CA LYS A 24 -14.87 0.18 9.53
C LYS A 24 -16.04 0.32 8.57
N PHE A 25 -16.15 1.47 7.93
CA PHE A 25 -17.23 1.73 6.96
C PHE A 25 -17.21 0.72 5.82
N MET A 26 -16.03 0.43 5.27
CA MET A 26 -15.90 -0.54 4.16
C MET A 26 -16.29 -1.95 4.58
N ALA A 27 -15.95 -2.37 5.81
CA ALA A 27 -16.36 -3.65 6.35
C ALA A 27 -17.88 -3.74 6.54
N GLU A 28 -18.50 -2.70 7.09
CA GLU A 28 -19.96 -2.61 7.27
C GLU A 28 -20.67 -2.78 5.92
N VAL A 29 -20.21 -2.09 4.88
CA VAL A 29 -20.76 -2.21 3.52
C VAL A 29 -20.54 -3.61 2.94
N ALA A 30 -19.34 -4.18 3.06
CA ALA A 30 -19.05 -5.52 2.56
C ALA A 30 -19.93 -6.58 3.25
N HIS A 31 -19.97 -6.56 4.57
CA HIS A 31 -20.71 -7.54 5.36
C HIS A 31 -22.24 -7.39 5.20
N SER A 32 -22.76 -6.20 4.91
CA SER A 32 -24.20 -6.00 4.67
C SER A 32 -24.74 -6.78 3.47
N VAL A 33 -23.87 -7.09 2.51
CA VAL A 33 -24.21 -7.89 1.33
C VAL A 33 -23.66 -9.33 1.39
N GLY A 34 -23.12 -9.74 2.55
CA GLY A 34 -22.56 -11.07 2.76
C GLY A 34 -21.19 -11.30 2.11
N ALA A 35 -20.49 -10.23 1.72
CA ALA A 35 -19.17 -10.32 1.12
C ALA A 35 -18.07 -10.52 2.19
N ILE A 36 -17.01 -11.22 1.81
CA ILE A 36 -15.74 -11.25 2.58
C ILE A 36 -15.07 -9.90 2.42
N PHE A 37 -14.58 -9.32 3.53
CA PHE A 37 -13.81 -8.08 3.48
C PHE A 37 -12.31 -8.37 3.64
N MET A 38 -11.54 -8.08 2.60
CA MET A 38 -10.09 -8.24 2.57
C MET A 38 -9.39 -6.88 2.51
N VAL A 39 -8.32 -6.74 3.27
CA VAL A 39 -7.49 -5.54 3.24
C VAL A 39 -6.06 -5.91 2.85
N ASP A 40 -5.55 -5.30 1.78
CA ASP A 40 -4.12 -5.30 1.48
C ASP A 40 -3.49 -4.02 2.04
N MET A 41 -2.78 -4.17 3.16
CA MET A 41 -2.12 -3.04 3.83
C MET A 41 -0.63 -2.92 3.48
N ALA A 42 -0.18 -3.51 2.38
CA ALA A 42 1.24 -3.64 2.05
C ALA A 42 2.02 -2.31 2.13
N HIS A 43 1.47 -1.21 1.65
CA HIS A 43 2.13 0.09 1.70
C HIS A 43 2.17 0.70 3.11
N ILE A 44 1.13 0.50 3.88
CA ILE A 44 0.95 1.15 5.20
C ILE A 44 1.24 0.25 6.39
N ALA A 45 1.67 -1.00 6.17
CA ALA A 45 1.81 -2.00 7.24
C ALA A 45 2.72 -1.56 8.39
N GLY A 46 3.83 -0.91 8.10
CA GLY A 46 4.72 -0.37 9.14
C GLY A 46 4.08 0.78 9.93
N ILE A 47 3.32 1.63 9.24
CA ILE A 47 2.61 2.75 9.85
C ILE A 47 1.45 2.25 10.74
N VAL A 48 0.76 1.19 10.30
CA VAL A 48 -0.27 0.49 11.11
C VAL A 48 0.37 -0.15 12.35
N ALA A 49 1.51 -0.83 12.18
CA ALA A 49 2.23 -1.46 13.29
C ALA A 49 2.70 -0.44 14.34
N ALA A 50 3.10 0.75 13.92
CA ALA A 50 3.48 1.84 14.80
C ALA A 50 2.32 2.54 15.49
N GLY A 51 1.08 2.37 14.98
CA GLY A 51 -0.11 3.04 15.48
C GLY A 51 -0.43 4.38 14.82
N ASP A 52 0.28 4.74 13.74
CA ASP A 52 0.13 6.00 13.00
C ASP A 52 -0.95 5.95 11.91
N HIS A 53 -1.57 4.80 11.70
CA HIS A 53 -2.71 4.59 10.80
C HIS A 53 -3.71 3.64 11.45
N PRO A 54 -5.02 3.80 11.24
CA PRO A 54 -6.02 2.87 11.73
C PRO A 54 -5.73 1.42 11.31
N SER A 55 -5.94 0.51 12.24
CA SER A 55 -5.72 -0.93 12.01
C SER A 55 -6.91 -1.56 11.27
N PRO A 56 -6.70 -2.37 10.23
CA PRO A 56 -7.76 -3.12 9.58
C PRO A 56 -8.23 -4.35 10.40
N PHE A 57 -7.42 -4.85 11.34
CA PHE A 57 -7.66 -6.12 12.03
C PHE A 57 -9.01 -6.24 12.75
N PRO A 58 -9.55 -5.20 13.39
CA PRO A 58 -10.87 -5.32 14.02
C PRO A 58 -12.01 -5.58 13.03
N TYR A 59 -11.83 -5.25 11.76
CA TYR A 59 -12.89 -5.19 10.77
C TYR A 59 -12.73 -6.20 9.63
N ALA A 60 -11.51 -6.44 9.17
CA ALA A 60 -11.24 -7.30 8.02
C ALA A 60 -11.39 -8.78 8.36
N ASP A 61 -11.82 -9.58 7.37
CA ASP A 61 -11.83 -11.03 7.43
C ASP A 61 -10.46 -11.62 7.06
N ILE A 62 -9.78 -10.96 6.10
CA ILE A 62 -8.46 -11.34 5.60
C ILE A 62 -7.62 -10.06 5.49
N VAL A 63 -6.38 -10.11 5.94
CA VAL A 63 -5.41 -9.03 5.78
C VAL A 63 -4.16 -9.57 5.10
N THR A 64 -3.72 -8.91 4.04
CA THR A 64 -2.46 -9.21 3.37
C THR A 64 -1.49 -8.05 3.50
N THR A 65 -0.20 -8.36 3.50
CA THR A 65 0.85 -7.35 3.47
C THR A 65 2.12 -7.90 2.82
N THR A 66 2.96 -6.99 2.35
CA THR A 66 4.37 -7.25 2.09
C THR A 66 5.20 -6.89 3.30
N THR A 67 6.38 -7.50 3.44
CA THR A 67 7.31 -7.21 4.54
C THR A 67 8.40 -6.19 4.17
N HIS A 68 8.56 -5.86 2.89
CA HIS A 68 9.67 -5.07 2.34
C HIS A 68 9.33 -3.61 1.98
N LYS A 69 8.24 -3.07 2.51
CA LYS A 69 7.87 -1.65 2.34
C LYS A 69 8.05 -0.90 3.67
N THR A 70 7.03 -0.28 4.21
CA THR A 70 7.13 0.46 5.48
C THR A 70 7.49 -0.40 6.69
N LEU A 71 7.33 -1.73 6.62
CA LEU A 71 7.84 -2.65 7.64
C LEU A 71 9.37 -2.82 7.63
N ARG A 72 10.09 -2.36 6.58
CA ARG A 72 11.57 -2.44 6.46
C ARG A 72 12.15 -3.84 6.49
N GLY A 73 11.39 -4.87 6.14
CA GLY A 73 11.81 -6.27 6.20
C GLY A 73 12.29 -6.84 4.86
N PRO A 74 12.50 -8.14 4.82
CA PRO A 74 12.90 -8.85 3.61
C PRO A 74 11.75 -8.86 2.59
N ARG A 75 12.09 -9.10 1.32
CA ARG A 75 11.06 -9.29 0.28
C ARG A 75 10.26 -10.55 0.55
N GLY A 76 8.99 -10.38 0.79
CA GLY A 76 8.05 -11.45 1.10
C GLY A 76 6.65 -10.91 1.37
N GLY A 77 5.71 -11.82 1.59
CA GLY A 77 4.34 -11.51 1.96
C GLY A 77 3.91 -12.24 3.24
N VAL A 78 2.81 -11.76 3.81
CA VAL A 78 2.13 -12.38 4.95
C VAL A 78 0.63 -12.31 4.70
N ILE A 79 -0.08 -13.38 5.02
CA ILE A 79 -1.54 -13.43 5.03
C ILE A 79 -1.97 -13.71 6.45
N MET A 80 -2.89 -12.92 6.96
CA MET A 80 -3.54 -13.08 8.25
C MET A 80 -5.04 -13.13 8.03
N CYS A 81 -5.75 -13.99 8.75
CA CYS A 81 -7.18 -14.14 8.54
C CYS A 81 -7.91 -14.59 9.81
N LYS A 82 -9.23 -14.46 9.80
CA LYS A 82 -10.09 -15.10 10.79
C LYS A 82 -9.99 -16.62 10.67
N GLU A 83 -10.08 -17.32 11.80
CA GLU A 83 -9.93 -18.79 11.91
C GLU A 83 -10.73 -19.58 10.87
N LYS A 84 -11.97 -19.15 10.59
CA LYS A 84 -12.85 -19.82 9.63
C LYS A 84 -12.30 -19.92 8.21
N TYR A 85 -11.30 -19.10 7.84
CA TYR A 85 -10.67 -19.10 6.50
C TYR A 85 -9.29 -19.76 6.49
N ALA A 86 -8.72 -20.09 7.65
CA ALA A 86 -7.34 -20.53 7.78
C ALA A 86 -7.03 -21.77 6.94
N LYS A 87 -7.84 -22.82 7.05
CA LYS A 87 -7.61 -24.08 6.31
C LYS A 87 -7.62 -23.92 4.79
N ASP A 88 -8.52 -23.09 4.27
CA ASP A 88 -8.61 -22.86 2.82
C ASP A 88 -7.44 -22.05 2.32
N ILE A 89 -7.01 -21.02 3.08
CA ILE A 89 -5.84 -20.21 2.77
C ILE A 89 -4.57 -21.06 2.85
N ASP A 90 -4.36 -21.83 3.90
CA ASP A 90 -3.19 -22.70 4.04
C ASP A 90 -3.07 -23.66 2.84
N ARG A 91 -4.17 -24.33 2.47
CA ARG A 91 -4.21 -25.24 1.32
C ARG A 91 -3.97 -24.51 0.00
N ALA A 92 -4.48 -23.30 -0.16
CA ALA A 92 -4.26 -22.49 -1.35
C ALA A 92 -2.80 -22.01 -1.45
N VAL A 93 -2.17 -21.68 -0.33
CA VAL A 93 -0.76 -21.30 -0.30
C VAL A 93 0.12 -22.52 -0.55
N PHE A 94 -0.06 -23.60 0.21
CA PHE A 94 0.72 -24.83 0.05
C PHE A 94 -0.19 -26.07 0.19
N PRO A 95 -0.20 -26.97 -0.81
CA PRO A 95 0.61 -27.01 -2.02
C PRO A 95 0.01 -26.27 -3.23
N GLY A 96 -1.06 -25.49 -3.04
CA GLY A 96 -1.82 -24.91 -4.14
C GLY A 96 -1.02 -23.99 -5.06
N MET A 97 -0.36 -22.99 -4.50
CA MET A 97 0.33 -21.93 -5.25
C MET A 97 1.84 -21.94 -5.07
N GLN A 98 2.35 -22.43 -3.93
CA GLN A 98 3.75 -22.37 -3.55
C GLN A 98 4.30 -23.75 -3.18
N GLY A 99 5.64 -23.86 -3.17
CA GLY A 99 6.38 -25.01 -2.69
C GLY A 99 7.07 -24.74 -1.36
N GLY A 100 8.24 -25.39 -1.14
CA GLY A 100 9.02 -25.22 0.08
C GLY A 100 9.44 -23.76 0.30
N PRO A 101 9.31 -23.24 1.53
CA PRO A 101 9.64 -21.86 1.83
C PRO A 101 11.14 -21.62 1.90
N LEU A 102 11.55 -20.37 1.65
CA LEU A 102 12.92 -19.90 1.86
C LEU A 102 13.13 -19.57 3.35
N MET A 103 13.78 -20.46 4.09
CA MET A 103 13.92 -20.36 5.55
C MET A 103 14.68 -19.10 6.00
N HIS A 104 15.68 -18.66 5.23
CA HIS A 104 16.39 -17.41 5.52
C HIS A 104 15.47 -16.17 5.43
N ILE A 105 14.48 -16.18 4.52
CA ILE A 105 13.45 -15.13 4.44
C ILE A 105 12.52 -15.19 5.65
N ILE A 106 12.16 -16.39 6.12
CA ILE A 106 11.33 -16.55 7.33
C ILE A 106 12.08 -16.02 8.55
N ALA A 107 13.36 -16.35 8.71
CA ALA A 107 14.20 -15.83 9.78
C ALA A 107 14.32 -14.29 9.73
N ALA A 108 14.52 -13.73 8.52
CA ALA A 108 14.57 -12.29 8.33
C ALA A 108 13.23 -11.60 8.63
N LYS A 109 12.07 -12.24 8.34
CA LYS A 109 10.76 -11.74 8.76
C LYS A 109 10.64 -11.70 10.28
N ALA A 110 11.13 -12.71 10.99
CA ALA A 110 11.10 -12.74 12.46
C ALA A 110 11.91 -11.57 13.04
N ALA A 111 13.11 -11.31 12.53
CA ALA A 111 13.92 -10.15 12.93
C ALA A 111 13.19 -8.82 12.63
N CYS A 112 12.60 -8.68 11.44
CA CYS A 112 11.81 -7.51 11.05
C CYS A 112 10.65 -7.24 12.02
N PHE A 113 9.90 -8.29 12.39
CA PHE A 113 8.77 -8.13 13.30
C PHE A 113 9.22 -7.82 14.73
N TYR A 114 10.36 -8.39 15.17
CA TYR A 114 10.96 -8.03 16.43
C TYR A 114 11.36 -6.55 16.48
N GLU A 115 11.99 -6.04 15.43
CA GLU A 115 12.31 -4.60 15.31
C GLU A 115 11.05 -3.73 15.31
N ALA A 116 10.00 -4.15 14.61
CA ALA A 116 8.74 -3.41 14.53
C ALA A 116 7.99 -3.32 15.88
N LEU A 117 8.32 -4.19 16.84
CA LEU A 117 7.78 -4.15 18.21
C LEU A 117 8.54 -3.16 19.11
N GLN A 118 9.71 -2.67 18.70
CA GLN A 118 10.53 -1.80 19.55
C GLN A 118 10.04 -0.34 19.52
N PRO A 119 10.25 0.43 20.59
CA PRO A 119 9.88 1.85 20.63
C PRO A 119 10.51 2.69 19.51
N GLU A 120 11.74 2.39 19.12
CA GLU A 120 12.47 3.08 18.07
C GLU A 120 11.81 2.97 16.70
N PHE A 121 11.06 1.88 16.46
CA PHE A 121 10.29 1.73 15.24
C PHE A 121 9.12 2.72 15.18
N LYS A 122 8.49 3.03 16.32
CA LYS A 122 7.44 4.05 16.39
C LYS A 122 8.00 5.44 16.09
N GLU A 123 9.16 5.77 16.67
CA GLU A 123 9.84 7.04 16.39
C GLU A 123 10.17 7.17 14.90
N TYR A 124 10.68 6.10 14.30
CA TYR A 124 10.95 6.03 12.87
C TYR A 124 9.68 6.27 12.03
N SER A 125 8.57 5.63 12.37
CA SER A 125 7.29 5.80 11.67
C SER A 125 6.76 7.23 11.80
N HIS A 126 6.78 7.79 13.01
CA HIS A 126 6.41 9.19 13.24
C HIS A 126 7.25 10.16 12.40
N GLN A 127 8.56 9.88 12.27
CA GLN A 127 9.43 10.73 11.45
C GLN A 127 9.09 10.63 9.96
N ILE A 128 8.69 9.45 9.47
CA ILE A 128 8.20 9.29 8.08
C ILE A 128 7.01 10.21 7.82
N ILE A 129 6.01 10.21 8.72
CA ILE A 129 4.81 11.04 8.57
C ILE A 129 5.17 12.54 8.61
N LYS A 130 6.04 12.94 9.53
CA LYS A 130 6.54 14.34 9.61
C LYS A 130 7.23 14.76 8.33
N ASN A 131 8.09 13.93 7.78
CA ASN A 131 8.79 14.20 6.52
C ASN A 131 7.80 14.33 5.35
N ALA A 132 6.80 13.44 5.28
CA ALA A 132 5.77 13.51 4.25
C ALA A 132 4.94 14.79 4.36
N LYS A 133 4.62 15.24 5.57
CA LYS A 133 3.92 16.51 5.81
C LYS A 133 4.75 17.73 5.41
N ALA A 134 6.02 17.78 5.77
CA ALA A 134 6.91 18.87 5.37
C ALA A 134 7.04 18.95 3.84
N LEU A 135 7.17 17.79 3.16
CA LEU A 135 7.20 17.74 1.70
C LEU A 135 5.85 18.15 1.08
N GLU A 136 4.73 17.78 1.69
CA GLU A 136 3.39 18.24 1.27
C GLU A 136 3.30 19.77 1.27
N GLU A 137 3.73 20.41 2.37
CA GLU A 137 3.70 21.86 2.53
C GLU A 137 4.56 22.55 1.48
N SER A 138 5.83 22.14 1.34
CA SER A 138 6.74 22.71 0.34
C SER A 138 6.23 22.55 -1.10
N LEU A 139 5.67 21.38 -1.45
CA LEU A 139 5.11 21.17 -2.78
C LEU A 139 3.90 22.07 -3.06
N LYS A 140 3.06 22.32 -2.07
CA LYS A 140 1.91 23.24 -2.18
C LYS A 140 2.36 24.69 -2.33
N GLU A 141 3.37 25.12 -1.58
CA GLU A 141 3.95 26.47 -1.68
C GLU A 141 4.54 26.70 -3.08
N GLU A 142 5.15 25.68 -3.68
CA GLU A 142 5.66 25.72 -5.07
C GLU A 142 4.57 25.54 -6.13
N GLY A 143 3.29 25.48 -5.74
CA GLY A 143 2.14 25.44 -6.65
C GLY A 143 1.83 24.06 -7.21
N PHE A 144 2.39 22.98 -6.69
CA PHE A 144 2.06 21.63 -7.13
C PHE A 144 0.68 21.18 -6.62
N ARG A 145 -0.09 20.60 -7.54
CA ARG A 145 -1.37 19.98 -7.21
C ARG A 145 -1.17 18.57 -6.66
N LEU A 146 -1.57 18.34 -5.42
CA LEU A 146 -1.64 16.99 -4.83
C LEU A 146 -3.03 16.40 -5.10
N VAL A 147 -3.09 15.19 -5.64
CA VAL A 147 -4.35 14.56 -6.10
C VAL A 147 -5.37 14.43 -4.97
N THR A 148 -4.94 14.11 -3.76
CA THR A 148 -5.79 13.99 -2.56
C THR A 148 -5.79 15.26 -1.70
N GLY A 149 -5.24 16.36 -2.21
CA GLY A 149 -5.08 17.62 -1.46
C GLY A 149 -4.07 17.54 -0.31
N GLY A 150 -3.32 16.44 -0.17
CA GLY A 150 -2.29 16.24 0.85
C GLY A 150 -2.09 14.77 1.20
N THR A 151 -1.45 14.50 2.33
CA THR A 151 -1.18 13.12 2.79
C THR A 151 -1.48 12.93 4.28
N ASP A 152 -1.89 11.75 4.65
CA ASP A 152 -2.03 11.27 6.04
C ASP A 152 -1.06 10.12 6.34
N ASN A 153 -0.22 9.74 5.36
CA ASN A 153 0.72 8.63 5.46
C ASN A 153 2.09 9.00 4.85
N HIS A 154 2.84 8.03 4.33
CA HIS A 154 4.16 8.19 3.75
C HIS A 154 4.16 8.53 2.26
N LEU A 155 2.98 8.59 1.62
CA LEU A 155 2.83 8.76 0.18
C LEU A 155 2.38 10.18 -0.18
N LEU A 156 2.86 10.66 -1.31
CA LEU A 156 2.36 11.86 -1.98
C LEU A 156 2.09 11.52 -3.44
N LEU A 157 0.94 11.90 -3.94
CA LEU A 157 0.56 11.73 -5.35
C LEU A 157 0.41 13.09 -5.99
N ILE A 158 1.35 13.44 -6.86
CA ILE A 158 1.46 14.76 -7.49
C ILE A 158 0.89 14.68 -8.91
N ASP A 159 -0.04 15.57 -9.24
CA ASP A 159 -0.52 15.77 -10.61
C ASP A 159 0.44 16.67 -11.38
N VAL A 160 1.49 16.08 -11.92
CA VAL A 160 2.52 16.81 -12.70
C VAL A 160 2.00 17.34 -14.04
N LYS A 161 0.90 16.76 -14.56
CA LYS A 161 0.30 17.25 -15.81
C LYS A 161 -0.35 18.62 -15.60
N SER A 162 -1.15 18.76 -14.55
CA SER A 162 -1.77 20.04 -14.19
C SER A 162 -0.76 21.06 -13.68
N SER A 163 0.24 20.62 -12.91
CA SER A 163 1.20 21.52 -12.27
C SER A 163 2.31 22.00 -13.22
N CYS A 164 2.82 21.11 -14.09
CA CYS A 164 4.02 21.37 -14.90
C CYS A 164 3.81 21.15 -16.40
N GLY A 165 2.63 20.73 -16.86
CA GLY A 165 2.36 20.45 -18.27
C GLY A 165 3.11 19.25 -18.84
N ILE A 166 3.66 18.37 -18.00
CA ILE A 166 4.45 17.20 -18.42
C ILE A 166 3.78 15.89 -17.98
N THR A 167 4.13 14.79 -18.65
CA THR A 167 3.65 13.46 -18.24
C THR A 167 4.42 12.92 -17.05
N GLY A 168 3.81 12.03 -16.25
CA GLY A 168 4.50 11.34 -15.16
C GLY A 168 5.77 10.60 -15.63
N LYS A 169 5.79 10.03 -16.84
CA LYS A 169 6.98 9.41 -17.44
C LYS A 169 8.12 10.41 -17.65
N LYS A 170 7.79 11.62 -18.14
CA LYS A 170 8.80 12.67 -18.32
C LYS A 170 9.30 13.18 -16.97
N ALA A 171 8.40 13.41 -16.02
CA ALA A 171 8.76 13.82 -14.66
C ALA A 171 9.69 12.81 -13.99
N GLN A 172 9.37 11.52 -14.03
CA GLN A 172 10.23 10.46 -13.51
C GLN A 172 11.65 10.54 -14.09
N ARG A 173 11.78 10.64 -15.43
CA ARG A 173 13.10 10.74 -16.07
C ARG A 173 13.91 11.96 -15.62
N LEU A 174 13.27 13.13 -15.53
CA LEU A 174 13.94 14.36 -15.07
C LEU A 174 14.40 14.26 -13.62
N LEU A 175 13.59 13.62 -12.77
CA LEU A 175 13.96 13.37 -11.38
C LEU A 175 15.10 12.36 -11.25
N ASP A 176 15.12 11.32 -12.08
CA ASP A 176 16.21 10.34 -12.12
C ASP A 176 17.55 11.01 -12.50
N GLU A 177 17.55 12.02 -13.39
CA GLU A 177 18.76 12.77 -13.79
C GLU A 177 19.41 13.54 -12.62
N ILE A 178 18.63 13.86 -11.58
CA ILE A 178 19.10 14.54 -10.36
C ILE A 178 19.12 13.61 -9.14
N ASN A 179 19.09 12.29 -9.38
CA ASN A 179 19.11 11.23 -8.35
C ASN A 179 17.91 11.24 -7.38
N ILE A 180 16.76 11.71 -7.84
CA ILE A 180 15.49 11.59 -7.12
C ILE A 180 14.66 10.48 -7.74
N THR A 181 14.55 9.35 -7.03
CA THR A 181 13.75 8.21 -7.48
C THR A 181 12.27 8.45 -7.19
N ALA A 182 11.45 8.43 -8.22
CA ALA A 182 10.00 8.56 -8.13
C ALA A 182 9.30 7.54 -9.03
N ASN A 183 8.09 7.13 -8.66
CA ASN A 183 7.24 6.30 -9.50
C ASN A 183 6.24 7.14 -10.28
N LYS A 184 6.06 6.81 -11.56
CA LYS A 184 4.91 7.28 -12.32
C LYS A 184 3.68 6.45 -11.94
N ASN A 185 2.55 7.10 -11.74
CA ASN A 185 1.27 6.46 -11.47
C ASN A 185 0.18 7.10 -12.32
N ALA A 186 -0.85 6.32 -12.67
CA ALA A 186 -2.09 6.90 -13.16
C ALA A 186 -2.83 7.59 -12.00
N ILE A 187 -3.50 8.67 -12.28
CA ILE A 187 -4.41 9.34 -11.36
C ILE A 187 -5.86 9.04 -11.76
N PRO A 188 -6.84 9.16 -10.85
CA PRO A 188 -8.24 8.96 -11.18
C PRO A 188 -8.67 9.82 -12.37
N PHE A 189 -9.39 9.20 -13.32
CA PHE A 189 -9.89 9.81 -14.55
C PHE A 189 -8.81 10.23 -15.57
N ASP A 190 -7.57 9.75 -15.41
CA ASP A 190 -6.53 9.99 -16.40
C ASP A 190 -6.82 9.21 -17.69
N THR A 191 -6.93 9.93 -18.80
CA THR A 191 -7.16 9.35 -20.14
C THR A 191 -5.91 8.69 -20.73
N CYS A 192 -4.76 8.85 -20.10
CA CYS A 192 -3.45 8.36 -20.56
C CYS A 192 -3.10 6.95 -20.10
N LEU A 193 -4.03 6.18 -19.55
CA LEU A 193 -3.82 4.81 -19.05
C LEU A 193 -3.24 3.83 -20.10
N LEU A 194 -3.42 4.09 -21.39
CA LEU A 194 -2.99 3.18 -22.47
C LEU A 194 -1.52 3.37 -22.88
N TYR A 195 -0.83 4.42 -22.43
CA TYR A 195 0.54 4.73 -22.83
C TYR A 195 1.53 4.85 -21.67
N THR A 196 1.09 4.65 -20.43
CA THR A 196 2.01 4.46 -19.32
C THR A 196 2.57 3.06 -19.43
N SER A 197 3.87 2.97 -19.69
CA SER A 197 4.66 1.74 -19.73
C SER A 197 4.22 0.74 -18.63
N PRO A 198 4.28 -0.55 -18.90
CA PRO A 198 4.03 -1.59 -17.91
C PRO A 198 4.78 -1.30 -16.61
N SER A 199 4.21 -1.73 -15.51
CA SER A 199 4.83 -1.66 -14.19
C SER A 199 6.28 -2.15 -14.24
N PRO A 200 7.23 -1.58 -13.48
CA PRO A 200 8.58 -2.14 -13.37
C PRO A 200 8.62 -3.63 -13.02
N ARG A 201 7.51 -4.18 -12.55
CA ARG A 201 7.35 -5.63 -12.31
C ARG A 201 7.27 -6.44 -13.62
N ASP A 202 6.82 -5.83 -14.70
CA ASP A 202 6.64 -6.53 -15.98
C ASP A 202 7.92 -6.55 -16.83
N GLY A 203 8.91 -5.71 -16.50
CA GLY A 203 10.22 -5.67 -17.17
C GLY A 203 11.29 -6.61 -16.60
N LEU A 204 10.98 -7.34 -15.52
CA LEU A 204 11.89 -8.29 -14.88
C LEU A 204 11.57 -9.76 -15.23
N LEU A 205 10.63 -10.01 -16.14
CA LEU A 205 10.23 -11.35 -16.61
C LEU A 205 10.61 -11.60 -18.07
N SER A 206 11.55 -10.85 -18.63
CA SER A 206 12.15 -11.13 -19.94
C SER A 206 13.63 -11.48 -19.81
#